data_9f21d7c6f4297ecfc6248dd2677bcef1
#
_entry.id   9f21d7c6f4297ecfc6248dd2677bcef1
#
_cell.length_a   1.000
_cell.length_b   1.000
_cell.length_c   1.000
_cell.angle_alpha   90.00
_cell.angle_beta   90.00
_cell.angle_gamma   90.00
#
_symmetry.space_group_name_H-M   'P 1'
#
loop_
_entity.id
_entity.type
_entity.pdbx_description
1 polymer ?
#
loop_
_entity_poly.entity_id
_entity_poly.type
_entity_poly.pdbx_seq_one_letter_code
_entity_poly.pdbx_strand_id
1 'polypeptide(L)'
;PQRDPKGWTTFREYVHNQVRELLTHYGRIDVLWFDGAWPQGPEDWRSAELVEMIRSLQPHILINDRLGSAEPTPPTPGAVVADVGRSRKLGDFGTPEHQIAPEAGRLWESCQVSTWRLWGHTIGERWRPADLLLDMLVETASKGGNLLLNVGPDGEGQFPPELVERALAIGHWLDVHGEAIYGVEPGEVCEFITYGRQTRKDN
;
A
#
# COMPACT_ATOMS: atom_id res chain seq x y z
N PRO A 1 -14.71 8.23 -19.54
CA PRO A 1 -15.62 9.38 -19.47
C PRO A 1 -15.90 9.97 -20.85
N GLN A 2 -14.89 10.18 -21.68
CA GLN A 2 -15.07 10.83 -23.00
C GLN A 2 -15.93 10.04 -23.98
N ARG A 3 -15.95 8.70 -23.88
CA ARG A 3 -16.74 7.82 -24.78
C ARG A 3 -18.18 7.66 -24.34
N ASP A 4 -18.45 7.68 -23.03
CA ASP A 4 -19.79 7.58 -22.46
C ASP A 4 -19.87 8.40 -21.15
N PRO A 5 -20.10 9.72 -21.23
CA PRO A 5 -20.16 10.58 -20.07
C PRO A 5 -21.30 10.23 -19.10
N LYS A 6 -22.43 9.74 -19.62
CA LYS A 6 -23.58 9.36 -18.79
C LYS A 6 -23.29 8.06 -18.02
N GLY A 7 -22.77 7.05 -18.69
CA GLY A 7 -22.36 5.81 -18.05
C GLY A 7 -21.25 6.02 -17.04
N TRP A 8 -20.31 6.92 -17.31
CA TRP A 8 -19.25 7.29 -16.35
C TRP A 8 -19.83 7.92 -15.08
N THR A 9 -20.77 8.84 -15.21
CA THR A 9 -21.42 9.48 -14.05
C THR A 9 -22.13 8.44 -13.19
N THR A 10 -22.89 7.54 -13.80
CA THR A 10 -23.59 6.46 -13.09
C THR A 10 -22.59 5.53 -12.38
N PHE A 11 -21.49 5.17 -13.03
CA PHE A 11 -20.47 4.31 -12.44
C PHE A 11 -19.78 4.99 -11.24
N ARG A 12 -19.41 6.25 -11.36
CA ARG A 12 -18.83 7.02 -10.25
C ARG A 12 -19.77 7.10 -9.06
N GLU A 13 -21.04 7.42 -9.29
CA GLU A 13 -22.07 7.46 -8.24
C GLU A 13 -22.23 6.09 -7.57
N TYR A 14 -22.19 5.02 -8.35
CA TYR A 14 -22.20 3.65 -7.83
C TYR A 14 -21.02 3.44 -6.88
N VAL A 15 -19.79 3.77 -7.27
CA VAL A 15 -18.59 3.63 -6.42
C VAL A 15 -18.72 4.45 -5.12
N HIS A 16 -19.16 5.72 -5.21
CA HIS A 16 -19.37 6.55 -4.02
C HIS A 16 -20.41 5.94 -3.07
N ASN A 17 -21.49 5.35 -3.60
CA ASN A 17 -22.51 4.69 -2.81
C ASN A 17 -21.99 3.40 -2.15
N GLN A 18 -21.15 2.63 -2.84
CA GLN A 18 -20.49 1.44 -2.26
C GLN A 18 -19.57 1.83 -1.09
N VAL A 19 -18.80 2.90 -1.23
CA VAL A 19 -17.96 3.42 -0.13
C VAL A 19 -18.84 3.87 1.04
N ARG A 20 -19.94 4.57 0.78
CA ARG A 20 -20.91 4.98 1.81
C ARG A 20 -21.49 3.77 2.54
N GLU A 21 -21.88 2.73 1.81
CA GLU A 21 -22.42 1.49 2.37
C GLU A 21 -21.40 0.83 3.30
N LEU A 22 -20.15 0.69 2.87
CA LEU A 22 -19.06 0.16 3.69
C LEU A 22 -18.93 0.93 5.01
N LEU A 23 -18.97 2.24 4.96
CA LEU A 23 -18.75 3.11 6.13
C LEU A 23 -19.96 3.22 7.07
N THR A 24 -21.15 2.75 6.66
CA THR A 24 -22.38 2.86 7.45
C THR A 24 -22.93 1.52 7.93
N HIS A 25 -22.67 0.42 7.21
CA HIS A 25 -23.30 -0.87 7.50
C HIS A 25 -22.38 -1.90 8.16
N TYR A 26 -21.06 -1.68 8.13
CA TYR A 26 -20.07 -2.68 8.56
C TYR A 26 -19.30 -2.30 9.83
N GLY A 27 -19.75 -1.24 10.53
CA GLY A 27 -19.12 -0.78 11.74
C GLY A 27 -17.87 0.07 11.49
N ARG A 28 -16.95 0.10 12.45
CA ARG A 28 -15.74 0.90 12.37
C ARG A 28 -14.77 0.32 11.35
N ILE A 29 -14.28 1.17 10.47
CA ILE A 29 -13.22 0.88 9.50
C ILE A 29 -12.03 1.80 9.81
N ASP A 30 -10.85 1.25 10.03
CA ASP A 30 -9.67 2.04 10.39
C ASP A 30 -8.87 2.49 9.17
N VAL A 31 -8.87 1.70 8.09
CA VAL A 31 -8.15 2.02 6.84
C VAL A 31 -9.04 1.75 5.65
N LEU A 32 -9.12 2.72 4.73
CA LEU A 32 -9.77 2.55 3.43
C LEU A 32 -8.72 2.69 2.33
N TRP A 33 -8.49 1.58 1.63
CA TRP A 33 -7.46 1.47 0.63
C TRP A 33 -8.06 1.42 -0.78
N PHE A 34 -7.87 2.49 -1.56
CA PHE A 34 -8.31 2.60 -2.95
C PHE A 34 -7.27 2.04 -3.91
N ASP A 35 -7.75 1.50 -5.03
CA ASP A 35 -6.91 1.10 -6.16
C ASP A 35 -7.68 1.17 -7.48
N GLY A 36 -6.96 1.19 -8.62
CA GLY A 36 -7.60 1.13 -9.93
C GLY A 36 -8.27 2.42 -10.41
N ALA A 37 -7.96 3.57 -9.83
CA ALA A 37 -8.59 4.83 -10.22
C ALA A 37 -8.11 5.35 -11.58
N TRP A 38 -6.92 4.94 -12.03
CA TRP A 38 -6.36 5.35 -13.32
C TRP A 38 -7.11 4.74 -14.53
N PRO A 39 -7.16 5.42 -15.69
CA PRO A 39 -6.41 6.65 -16.01
C PRO A 39 -7.15 7.95 -15.67
N GLN A 40 -8.29 7.89 -14.97
CA GLN A 40 -9.07 9.07 -14.60
C GLN A 40 -8.39 9.86 -13.48
N GLY A 41 -8.51 11.21 -13.57
CA GLY A 41 -8.01 12.11 -12.55
C GLY A 41 -8.94 12.25 -11.35
N PRO A 42 -8.46 12.90 -10.27
CA PRO A 42 -9.27 13.14 -9.08
C PRO A 42 -10.52 13.99 -9.35
N GLU A 43 -10.49 14.84 -10.34
CA GLU A 43 -11.67 15.63 -10.77
C GLU A 43 -12.75 14.75 -11.40
N ASP A 44 -12.36 13.79 -12.25
CA ASP A 44 -13.29 12.83 -12.85
C ASP A 44 -13.98 11.97 -11.80
N TRP A 45 -13.22 11.54 -10.79
CA TRP A 45 -13.72 10.76 -9.66
C TRP A 45 -14.46 11.59 -8.62
N ARG A 46 -14.35 12.93 -8.65
CA ARG A 46 -14.76 13.81 -7.55
C ARG A 46 -14.17 13.36 -6.21
N SER A 47 -12.88 13.12 -6.22
CA SER A 47 -12.19 12.51 -5.07
C SER A 47 -12.24 13.39 -3.82
N ALA A 48 -12.25 14.71 -3.96
CA ALA A 48 -12.40 15.62 -2.84
C ALA A 48 -13.77 15.44 -2.13
N GLU A 49 -14.86 15.38 -2.91
CA GLU A 49 -16.22 15.13 -2.38
C GLU A 49 -16.31 13.75 -1.72
N LEU A 50 -15.65 12.75 -2.32
CA LEU A 50 -15.57 11.40 -1.75
C LEU A 50 -14.87 11.41 -0.40
N VAL A 51 -13.71 12.05 -0.29
CA VAL A 51 -12.96 12.16 0.97
C VAL A 51 -13.77 12.92 2.02
N GLU A 52 -14.43 14.02 1.66
CA GLU A 52 -15.31 14.77 2.57
C GLU A 52 -16.44 13.88 3.12
N MET A 53 -17.09 13.12 2.27
CA MET A 53 -18.12 12.14 2.67
C MET A 53 -17.54 11.09 3.63
N ILE A 54 -16.37 10.51 3.32
CA ILE A 54 -15.70 9.53 4.17
C ILE A 54 -15.42 10.13 5.55
N ARG A 55 -14.82 11.31 5.60
CA ARG A 55 -14.49 12.01 6.86
C ARG A 55 -15.73 12.37 7.67
N SER A 56 -16.84 12.71 7.01
CA SER A 56 -18.09 12.99 7.72
C SER A 56 -18.71 11.77 8.39
N LEU A 57 -18.52 10.59 7.81
CA LEU A 57 -19.03 9.32 8.33
C LEU A 57 -18.10 8.68 9.37
N GLN A 58 -16.79 8.65 9.09
CA GLN A 58 -15.78 8.08 9.96
C GLN A 58 -14.52 8.98 10.02
N PRO A 59 -14.47 10.00 10.90
CA PRO A 59 -13.39 11.00 10.91
C PRO A 59 -11.98 10.43 11.19
N HIS A 60 -11.90 9.27 11.85
CA HIS A 60 -10.64 8.63 12.25
C HIS A 60 -9.97 7.79 11.15
N ILE A 61 -10.71 7.49 10.06
CA ILE A 61 -10.26 6.56 9.03
C ILE A 61 -9.02 7.09 8.29
N LEU A 62 -8.06 6.22 8.05
CA LEU A 62 -6.92 6.52 7.19
C LEU A 62 -7.24 6.15 5.74
N ILE A 63 -6.83 7.01 4.83
CA ILE A 63 -7.08 6.84 3.39
C ILE A 63 -5.74 6.87 2.67
N ASN A 64 -5.50 5.90 1.77
CA ASN A 64 -4.32 5.91 0.93
C ASN A 64 -4.39 6.98 -0.18
N ASP A 65 -3.30 7.16 -0.92
CA ASP A 65 -3.15 8.20 -1.93
C ASP A 65 -3.61 7.82 -3.35
N ARG A 66 -4.30 6.68 -3.52
CA ARG A 66 -4.74 6.17 -4.85
C ARG A 66 -6.13 6.62 -5.26
N LEU A 67 -6.44 7.89 -5.03
CA LEU A 67 -7.76 8.51 -5.29
C LEU A 67 -7.89 9.17 -6.67
N GLY A 68 -7.18 8.67 -7.67
CA GLY A 68 -7.14 9.18 -9.03
C GLY A 68 -5.74 9.67 -9.42
N SER A 69 -5.44 9.67 -10.72
CA SER A 69 -4.18 10.17 -11.22
C SER A 69 -4.08 11.67 -11.01
N ALA A 70 -3.15 12.11 -10.20
CA ALA A 70 -2.58 13.41 -10.42
C ALA A 70 -1.83 13.34 -11.77
N GLU A 71 -1.79 14.41 -12.55
CA GLU A 71 -1.23 14.46 -13.90
C GLU A 71 -0.11 13.44 -14.18
N PRO A 72 -0.08 12.81 -15.37
CA PRO A 72 0.98 11.88 -15.70
C PRO A 72 2.30 12.63 -15.58
N THR A 73 3.01 12.38 -14.51
CA THR A 73 4.40 12.79 -14.42
C THR A 73 5.10 12.06 -15.56
N PRO A 74 5.73 12.77 -16.53
CA PRO A 74 6.43 12.10 -17.60
C PRO A 74 7.42 11.12 -16.95
N PRO A 75 7.50 9.86 -17.44
CA PRO A 75 8.37 8.87 -16.84
C PRO A 75 9.79 9.42 -16.83
N THR A 76 10.31 9.67 -15.65
CA THR A 76 11.75 9.92 -15.51
C THR A 76 12.46 8.69 -16.04
N PRO A 77 13.46 8.80 -16.93
CA PRO A 77 14.19 7.65 -17.42
C PRO A 77 14.68 6.81 -16.23
N GLY A 78 14.22 5.57 -16.13
CA GLY A 78 14.50 4.67 -14.99
C GLY A 78 13.46 4.66 -13.87
N ALA A 79 12.43 5.51 -13.89
CA ALA A 79 11.30 5.39 -12.97
C ALA A 79 10.44 4.17 -13.36
N VAL A 80 10.23 3.28 -12.42
CA VAL A 80 9.24 2.21 -12.55
C VAL A 80 7.86 2.86 -12.60
N VAL A 81 6.92 2.30 -13.35
CA VAL A 81 5.54 2.81 -13.62
C VAL A 81 4.67 2.99 -12.36
N ALA A 82 5.28 3.02 -11.20
CA ALA A 82 4.67 2.90 -9.88
C ALA A 82 3.92 4.13 -9.34
N ASP A 83 4.01 5.29 -10.00
CA ASP A 83 3.38 6.54 -9.52
C ASP A 83 2.08 6.91 -10.25
N VAL A 84 1.60 6.05 -11.13
CA VAL A 84 0.35 6.30 -11.87
C VAL A 84 -0.84 6.11 -10.93
N GLY A 85 -1.66 7.13 -10.80
CA GLY A 85 -2.92 7.04 -10.03
C GLY A 85 -2.88 7.59 -8.61
N ARG A 86 -1.77 8.17 -8.16
CA ARG A 86 -1.61 8.68 -6.80
C ARG A 86 -2.00 10.16 -6.69
N SER A 87 -2.79 10.50 -5.68
CA SER A 87 -3.12 11.89 -5.33
C SER A 87 -2.58 12.23 -3.95
N ARG A 88 -1.36 12.74 -3.90
CA ARG A 88 -0.67 13.10 -2.64
C ARG A 88 -1.41 14.12 -1.78
N LYS A 89 -2.39 14.83 -2.33
CA LYS A 89 -3.11 15.89 -1.62
C LYS A 89 -4.33 15.38 -0.86
N LEU A 90 -4.88 14.22 -1.21
CA LEU A 90 -6.18 13.77 -0.71
C LEU A 90 -6.08 12.60 0.27
N GLY A 91 -5.01 11.80 0.21
CA GLY A 91 -4.79 10.67 1.12
C GLY A 91 -3.92 11.03 2.32
N ASP A 92 -3.99 10.22 3.36
CA ASP A 92 -3.21 10.37 4.60
C ASP A 92 -1.83 9.73 4.48
N PHE A 93 -1.70 8.67 3.69
CA PHE A 93 -0.44 7.94 3.55
C PHE A 93 -0.14 7.59 2.09
N GLY A 94 1.15 7.53 1.79
CA GLY A 94 1.67 7.15 0.49
C GLY A 94 1.77 5.63 0.33
N THR A 95 1.69 5.14 -0.91
CA THR A 95 1.75 3.71 -1.23
C THR A 95 2.74 3.42 -2.36
N PRO A 96 4.07 3.63 -2.14
CA PRO A 96 5.07 3.29 -3.15
C PRO A 96 5.02 1.79 -3.47
N GLU A 97 4.92 1.48 -4.77
CA GLU A 97 4.77 0.13 -5.27
C GLU A 97 6.10 -0.41 -5.77
N HIS A 98 6.48 -1.62 -5.33
CA HIS A 98 7.77 -2.25 -5.62
C HIS A 98 9.01 -1.42 -5.19
N GLN A 99 8.81 -0.41 -4.35
CA GLN A 99 9.85 0.48 -3.86
C GLN A 99 9.76 0.64 -2.35
N ILE A 100 10.91 0.76 -1.69
CA ILE A 100 11.01 1.15 -0.28
C ILE A 100 11.47 2.61 -0.28
N ALA A 101 10.54 3.50 -0.55
CA ALA A 101 10.79 4.92 -0.75
C ALA A 101 10.01 5.74 0.29
N PRO A 102 10.67 6.25 1.34
CA PRO A 102 10.02 7.06 2.35
C PRO A 102 9.50 8.37 1.76
N GLU A 103 8.35 8.81 2.25
CA GLU A 103 7.78 10.12 1.93
C GLU A 103 8.02 11.07 3.11
N ALA A 104 8.75 12.16 2.86
CA ALA A 104 9.09 13.11 3.91
C ALA A 104 7.84 13.74 4.54
N GLY A 105 7.72 13.67 5.86
CA GLY A 105 6.63 14.28 6.63
C GLY A 105 5.26 13.62 6.44
N ARG A 106 5.21 12.38 5.94
CA ARG A 106 3.98 11.66 5.67
C ARG A 106 4.11 10.18 6.03
N LEU A 107 3.03 9.59 6.50
CA LEU A 107 2.94 8.13 6.62
C LEU A 107 3.05 7.47 5.24
N TRP A 108 3.61 6.29 5.19
CA TRP A 108 3.73 5.54 3.94
C TRP A 108 3.77 4.03 4.17
N GLU A 109 3.38 3.29 3.13
CA GLU A 109 3.31 1.84 3.14
C GLU A 109 3.93 1.29 1.85
N SER A 110 5.01 0.52 1.96
CA SER A 110 5.63 -0.12 0.80
C SER A 110 4.79 -1.31 0.34
N CYS A 111 4.23 -1.23 -0.86
CA CYS A 111 3.44 -2.31 -1.46
C CYS A 111 4.37 -3.26 -2.23
N GLN A 112 4.54 -4.47 -1.72
CA GLN A 112 5.46 -5.47 -2.26
C GLN A 112 4.76 -6.81 -2.55
N VAL A 113 5.35 -7.60 -3.40
CA VAL A 113 4.88 -8.96 -3.71
C VAL A 113 5.85 -10.01 -3.15
N SER A 114 5.31 -11.14 -2.73
CA SER A 114 6.09 -12.29 -2.25
C SER A 114 6.78 -13.05 -3.39
N THR A 115 6.38 -12.81 -4.62
CA THR A 115 7.00 -13.30 -5.85
C THR A 115 7.96 -12.27 -6.45
N TRP A 116 8.55 -12.57 -7.61
CA TRP A 116 9.40 -11.58 -8.29
C TRP A 116 8.61 -10.57 -9.11
N ARG A 117 7.34 -10.86 -9.49
CA ARG A 117 6.66 -10.03 -10.48
C ARG A 117 5.16 -9.82 -10.26
N LEU A 118 4.43 -10.85 -9.83
CA LEU A 118 2.98 -10.87 -9.97
C LEU A 118 2.26 -10.75 -8.63
N TRP A 119 1.14 -10.04 -8.65
CA TRP A 119 0.27 -9.84 -7.49
C TRP A 119 -0.66 -11.03 -7.23
N GLY A 120 -1.19 -11.62 -8.30
CA GLY A 120 -2.12 -12.75 -8.22
C GLY A 120 -1.41 -14.10 -8.21
N HIS A 121 -2.19 -15.15 -7.96
CA HIS A 121 -1.72 -16.53 -8.07
C HIS A 121 -1.31 -16.87 -9.50
N THR A 122 -0.16 -17.52 -9.66
CA THR A 122 0.34 -18.01 -10.94
C THR A 122 1.09 -19.31 -10.74
N ILE A 123 0.74 -20.31 -11.56
CA ILE A 123 1.43 -21.62 -11.54
C ILE A 123 2.87 -21.45 -12.04
N GLY A 124 3.83 -21.97 -11.28
CA GLY A 124 5.25 -21.92 -11.64
C GLY A 124 5.91 -20.55 -11.43
N GLU A 125 5.29 -19.66 -10.65
CA GLU A 125 5.90 -18.40 -10.27
C GLU A 125 7.16 -18.58 -9.43
N ARG A 126 8.11 -17.65 -9.59
CA ARG A 126 9.34 -17.64 -8.81
C ARG A 126 9.13 -16.84 -7.53
N TRP A 127 9.40 -17.46 -6.42
CA TRP A 127 9.28 -16.85 -5.10
C TRP A 127 10.56 -16.12 -4.70
N ARG A 128 10.40 -14.98 -4.06
CA ARG A 128 11.50 -14.32 -3.35
C ARG A 128 11.89 -15.16 -2.14
N PRO A 129 13.17 -15.33 -1.83
CA PRO A 129 13.58 -16.04 -0.63
C PRO A 129 13.17 -15.29 0.64
N ALA A 130 13.01 -16.03 1.74
CA ALA A 130 12.50 -15.47 3.01
C ALA A 130 13.41 -14.37 3.58
N ASP A 131 14.72 -14.50 3.44
CA ASP A 131 15.71 -13.50 3.85
C ASP A 131 15.52 -12.17 3.11
N LEU A 132 15.26 -12.19 1.81
CA LEU A 132 14.98 -10.98 1.04
C LEU A 132 13.68 -10.32 1.48
N LEU A 133 12.62 -11.09 1.75
CA LEU A 133 11.36 -10.54 2.27
C LEU A 133 11.53 -9.94 3.66
N LEU A 134 12.37 -10.56 4.48
CA LEU A 134 12.73 -10.05 5.80
C LEU A 134 13.56 -8.76 5.69
N ASP A 135 14.53 -8.71 4.78
CA ASP A 135 15.29 -7.47 4.51
C ASP A 135 14.37 -6.33 4.10
N MET A 136 13.35 -6.60 3.29
CA MET A 136 12.35 -5.59 2.89
C MET A 136 11.56 -5.09 4.10
N LEU A 137 11.16 -5.96 5.02
CA LEU A 137 10.47 -5.59 6.25
C LEU A 137 11.36 -4.70 7.13
N VAL A 138 12.60 -5.14 7.39
CA VAL A 138 13.57 -4.42 8.21
C VAL A 138 13.92 -3.07 7.60
N GLU A 139 14.15 -3.02 6.29
CA GLU A 139 14.44 -1.76 5.60
C GLU A 139 13.26 -0.80 5.66
N THR A 140 12.04 -1.29 5.44
CA THR A 140 10.82 -0.47 5.50
C THR A 140 10.62 0.12 6.90
N ALA A 141 10.72 -0.70 7.94
CA ALA A 141 10.62 -0.25 9.33
C ALA A 141 11.70 0.77 9.70
N SER A 142 12.96 0.54 9.28
CA SER A 142 14.07 1.46 9.55
C SER A 142 13.90 2.84 8.91
N LYS A 143 13.07 2.94 7.89
CA LYS A 143 12.71 4.18 7.19
C LYS A 143 11.36 4.75 7.62
N GLY A 144 10.73 4.18 8.66
CA GLY A 144 9.46 4.66 9.23
C GLY A 144 8.24 4.35 8.39
N GLY A 145 8.29 3.30 7.58
CA GLY A 145 7.16 2.83 6.79
C GLY A 145 6.57 1.53 7.29
N ASN A 146 5.42 1.17 6.76
CA ASN A 146 4.81 -0.14 6.91
C ASN A 146 5.02 -0.97 5.65
N LEU A 147 5.16 -2.28 5.81
CA LEU A 147 5.24 -3.22 4.68
C LEU A 147 3.87 -3.86 4.45
N LEU A 148 3.32 -3.65 3.26
CA LEU A 148 2.20 -4.43 2.72
C LEU A 148 2.78 -5.52 1.82
N LEU A 149 2.88 -6.74 2.35
CA LEU A 149 3.34 -7.89 1.58
C LEU A 149 2.14 -8.64 0.99
N ASN A 150 1.98 -8.53 -0.32
CA ASN A 150 0.92 -9.22 -1.04
C ASN A 150 1.11 -10.72 -1.09
N VAL A 151 0.01 -11.44 -0.94
CA VAL A 151 -0.09 -12.89 -1.06
C VAL A 151 -1.14 -13.23 -2.12
N GLY A 152 -0.86 -14.23 -2.96
CA GLY A 152 -1.76 -14.67 -4.04
C GLY A 152 -2.31 -16.07 -3.75
N PRO A 153 -3.48 -16.22 -3.09
CA PRO A 153 -4.13 -17.52 -2.94
C PRO A 153 -4.59 -18.06 -4.29
N ASP A 154 -4.74 -19.38 -4.38
CA ASP A 154 -5.33 -20.05 -5.54
C ASP A 154 -6.86 -19.84 -5.63
N GLY A 155 -7.51 -20.47 -6.61
CA GLY A 155 -8.96 -20.35 -6.83
C GLY A 155 -9.83 -20.94 -5.71
N GLU A 156 -9.29 -21.79 -4.87
CA GLU A 156 -9.92 -22.38 -3.69
C GLU A 156 -9.60 -21.58 -2.40
N GLY A 157 -8.83 -20.50 -2.52
CA GLY A 157 -8.42 -19.67 -1.39
C GLY A 157 -7.25 -20.24 -0.59
N GLN A 158 -6.52 -21.24 -1.13
CA GLN A 158 -5.39 -21.86 -0.46
C GLN A 158 -4.10 -21.10 -0.77
N PHE A 159 -3.26 -20.93 0.24
CA PHE A 159 -1.94 -20.36 0.03
C PHE A 159 -0.97 -21.41 -0.51
N PRO A 160 -0.18 -21.10 -1.54
CA PRO A 160 0.89 -21.95 -2.00
C PRO A 160 1.87 -22.32 -0.88
N PRO A 161 2.34 -23.59 -0.79
CA PRO A 161 3.26 -24.03 0.26
C PRO A 161 4.51 -23.17 0.37
N GLU A 162 5.02 -22.68 -0.75
CA GLU A 162 6.19 -21.80 -0.80
C GLU A 162 5.95 -20.47 -0.12
N LEU A 163 4.73 -19.93 -0.20
CA LEU A 163 4.35 -18.73 0.52
C LEU A 163 4.25 -18.99 2.02
N VAL A 164 3.61 -20.10 2.40
CA VAL A 164 3.44 -20.49 3.82
C VAL A 164 4.80 -20.65 4.50
N GLU A 165 5.75 -21.33 3.85
CA GLU A 165 7.13 -21.50 4.35
C GLU A 165 7.78 -20.14 4.67
N ARG A 166 7.68 -19.19 3.74
CA ARG A 166 8.28 -17.85 3.88
C ARG A 166 7.60 -17.02 4.97
N ALA A 167 6.28 -17.06 5.01
CA ALA A 167 5.52 -16.37 6.05
C ALA A 167 5.84 -16.88 7.45
N LEU A 168 5.96 -18.21 7.61
CA LEU A 168 6.36 -18.83 8.88
C LEU A 168 7.81 -18.49 9.26
N ALA A 169 8.73 -18.45 8.28
CA ALA A 169 10.11 -18.03 8.54
C ALA A 169 10.19 -16.58 9.05
N ILE A 170 9.43 -15.67 8.43
CA ILE A 170 9.31 -14.27 8.90
C ILE A 170 8.67 -14.22 10.29
N GLY A 171 7.62 -15.01 10.53
CA GLY A 171 6.95 -15.09 11.83
C GLY A 171 7.89 -15.52 12.94
N HIS A 172 8.65 -16.60 12.74
CA HIS A 172 9.65 -17.09 13.70
C HIS A 172 10.75 -16.06 13.99
N TRP A 173 11.17 -15.31 12.97
CA TRP A 173 12.12 -14.22 13.18
C TRP A 173 11.50 -13.10 14.03
N LEU A 174 10.23 -12.74 13.78
CA LEU A 174 9.51 -11.73 14.54
C LEU A 174 9.24 -12.13 15.98
N ASP A 175 9.06 -13.43 16.26
CA ASP A 175 8.92 -13.93 17.64
C ASP A 175 10.14 -13.58 18.52
N VAL A 176 11.32 -13.48 17.88
CA VAL A 176 12.59 -13.16 18.59
C VAL A 176 12.94 -11.68 18.49
N HIS A 177 12.69 -11.05 17.34
CA HIS A 177 13.20 -9.72 17.01
C HIS A 177 12.11 -8.67 16.80
N GLY A 178 10.86 -9.00 17.07
CA GLY A 178 9.71 -8.11 16.80
C GLY A 178 9.80 -6.75 17.49
N GLU A 179 10.56 -6.65 18.59
CA GLU A 179 10.81 -5.37 19.27
C GLU A 179 11.50 -4.33 18.37
N ALA A 180 12.28 -4.78 17.37
CA ALA A 180 12.95 -3.92 16.41
C ALA A 180 12.04 -3.48 15.25
N ILE A 181 10.81 -3.99 15.18
CA ILE A 181 9.86 -3.74 14.10
C ILE A 181 8.57 -3.07 14.60
N TYR A 182 8.02 -3.56 15.72
CA TYR A 182 6.73 -3.09 16.21
C TYR A 182 6.84 -1.85 17.08
N GLY A 183 6.11 -0.80 16.68
CA GLY A 183 6.04 0.45 17.46
C GLY A 183 7.37 1.19 17.51
N VAL A 184 8.15 1.09 16.45
CA VAL A 184 9.43 1.79 16.32
C VAL A 184 9.30 3.01 15.43
N GLU A 185 10.26 3.91 15.58
CA GLU A 185 10.52 5.03 14.70
C GLU A 185 11.80 4.81 13.88
N PRO A 186 12.00 5.57 12.80
CA PRO A 186 13.26 5.54 12.06
C PRO A 186 14.45 5.80 12.97
N GLY A 187 15.54 5.07 12.73
CA GLY A 187 16.80 5.36 13.41
C GLY A 187 17.42 6.69 12.96
N GLU A 188 18.22 7.28 13.82
CA GLU A 188 18.86 8.60 13.52
C GLU A 188 20.07 8.48 12.58
N VAL A 189 20.18 7.47 11.73
CA VAL A 189 21.19 7.21 11.09
C VAL A 189 21.89 7.10 10.09
N CYS A 190 22.96 7.49 9.96
CA CYS A 190 24.18 7.16 9.22
C CYS A 190 23.92 6.32 7.96
N GLU A 191 23.91 7.00 6.84
CA GLU A 191 23.73 6.43 5.49
C GLU A 191 24.73 5.30 5.14
N PHE A 192 25.64 4.95 6.05
CA PHE A 192 26.76 4.05 5.79
C PHE A 192 26.82 2.78 6.65
N ILE A 193 25.68 2.35 7.25
CA ILE A 193 25.65 1.04 7.90
C ILE A 193 25.57 -0.05 6.81
N THR A 194 26.68 -0.75 6.61
CA THR A 194 26.79 -1.77 5.56
C THR A 194 26.28 -3.15 5.99
N TYR A 195 25.97 -3.35 7.27
CA TYR A 195 25.67 -4.67 7.86
C TYR A 195 24.36 -4.70 8.67
N GLY A 196 23.45 -3.78 8.45
CA GLY A 196 22.18 -3.77 9.16
C GLY A 196 21.36 -2.52 8.91
N ARG A 197 20.29 -2.39 9.68
CA ARG A 197 19.41 -1.21 9.71
C ARG A 197 19.18 -0.83 11.17
N GLN A 198 18.77 0.39 11.39
CA GLN A 198 18.52 0.91 12.72
C GLN A 198 17.09 1.42 12.84
N THR A 199 16.44 1.01 13.92
CA THR A 199 15.20 1.59 14.40
C THR A 199 15.40 2.09 15.83
N ARG A 200 14.55 2.99 16.30
CA ARG A 200 14.53 3.42 17.69
C ARG A 200 13.14 3.23 18.28
N LYS A 201 13.10 3.08 19.59
CA LYS A 201 11.87 3.05 20.36
C LYS A 201 12.02 4.05 21.50
N ASP A 202 11.07 4.96 21.62
CA ASP A 202 11.03 5.86 22.75
C ASP A 202 10.66 5.05 23.99
N ASN A 203 11.41 5.23 25.06
CA ASN A 203 11.20 4.59 26.36
C ASN A 203 10.11 5.30 27.17
#